data_f147c0e3c833a076b79fe9b8b73e0574
#
_entry.id   f147c0e3c833a076b79fe9b8b73e0574
#
_cell.length_a   1.000
_cell.length_b   1.000
_cell.length_c   1.000
_cell.angle_alpha   90.00
_cell.angle_beta   90.00
_cell.angle_gamma   90.00
#
_symmetry.space_group_name_H-M   'P 1'
#
loop_
_entity.id
_entity.type
_entity.pdbx_description
1 polymer ?
#
loop_
_entity_poly.entity_id
_entity_poly.type
_entity_poly.pdbx_seq_one_letter_code
_entity_poly.pdbx_strand_id
1 'polypeptide(L)'
;MDKKSFLQAGHTPTLLAAFLYFDLAFMVWVMLGPLGVGIAKDLGLTHAEKGLMVAVPVLAGALLRIVMGILVDRLSPKKAAIIGQVIVLIALTYAWLAGVHSYSEVLILGGFLGVAGASFAAALPLASRWYPPEHQGTAMGIAGAGNSGTAFAALLAPGLAAAYGWTNVFGIALIPLSIVFIVFLVMAKDAPDAPPPKSLAEYLKVLKDKDAWWFMFFYSVTFGGFVGLASSLVIYFNTQYGLDPKMAGFFTAGCVFAGSLVRPIGGNVADRIGGVKSLSVMYVFAAIFLAIVSFGLPEAWMALAAFICAMLALGMGNGAVFQLVPQRFKKEIGVMTGLVGMAGGVGGFYLASSLGYSKQLTGSYQAGFLIFAALAVLALIGLTGVKTRWRTTWGAAHLTAAKI
;
A
#
# COMPACT_ATOMS: atom_id res chain seq x y z
N MET A 1 16.60 35.50 1.67
CA MET A 1 16.86 34.30 2.48
C MET A 1 17.22 33.19 1.49
N ASP A 2 18.46 32.72 1.53
CA ASP A 2 18.90 31.61 0.69
C ASP A 2 18.05 30.37 0.99
N LYS A 3 17.42 29.80 -0.04
CA LYS A 3 16.68 28.56 0.09
C LYS A 3 17.68 27.44 0.42
N LYS A 4 17.60 26.91 1.64
CA LYS A 4 18.40 25.75 2.04
C LYS A 4 18.13 24.61 1.05
N SER A 5 19.17 23.91 0.66
CA SER A 5 19.00 22.69 -0.14
C SER A 5 18.17 21.66 0.64
N PHE A 6 17.47 20.76 -0.05
CA PHE A 6 16.64 19.73 0.58
C PHE A 6 17.36 18.98 1.71
N LEU A 7 18.62 18.58 1.50
CA LEU A 7 19.42 17.85 2.50
C LEU A 7 19.74 18.67 3.75
N GLN A 8 19.74 20.00 3.65
CA GLN A 8 20.01 20.90 4.76
C GLN A 8 18.74 21.46 5.43
N ALA A 9 17.59 21.24 4.79
CA ALA A 9 16.31 21.81 5.22
C ALA A 9 15.63 21.01 6.33
N GLY A 10 16.03 19.73 6.53
CA GLY A 10 15.44 18.82 7.50
C GLY A 10 16.44 17.85 8.12
N HIS A 11 15.92 16.82 8.81
CA HIS A 11 16.75 15.81 9.45
C HIS A 11 16.84 14.54 8.57
N THR A 12 17.80 14.51 7.66
CA THR A 12 18.03 13.41 6.71
C THR A 12 18.16 12.03 7.37
N PRO A 13 18.83 11.85 8.53
CA PRO A 13 18.88 10.55 9.20
C PRO A 13 17.49 10.02 9.60
N THR A 14 16.59 10.88 10.06
CA THR A 14 15.22 10.48 10.36
C THR A 14 14.44 10.12 9.10
N LEU A 15 14.64 10.85 8.00
CA LEU A 15 14.00 10.53 6.71
C LEU A 15 14.43 9.14 6.22
N LEU A 16 15.72 8.83 6.26
CA LEU A 16 16.25 7.51 5.89
C LEU A 16 15.71 6.41 6.80
N ALA A 17 15.73 6.64 8.11
CA ALA A 17 15.22 5.69 9.09
C ALA A 17 13.70 5.42 8.89
N ALA A 18 12.92 6.46 8.59
CA ALA A 18 11.49 6.33 8.30
C ALA A 18 11.24 5.53 7.00
N PHE A 19 12.02 5.78 5.95
CA PHE A 19 11.97 5.02 4.71
C PHE A 19 12.27 3.53 4.95
N LEU A 20 13.41 3.21 5.59
CA LEU A 20 13.80 1.82 5.85
C LEU A 20 12.79 1.09 6.74
N TYR A 21 12.29 1.76 7.79
CA TYR A 21 11.26 1.21 8.64
C TYR A 21 9.99 0.86 7.85
N PHE A 22 9.54 1.78 7.00
CA PHE A 22 8.35 1.58 6.18
C PHE A 22 8.55 0.49 5.13
N ASP A 23 9.72 0.47 4.47
CA ASP A 23 10.05 -0.51 3.44
C ASP A 23 10.04 -1.94 4.00
N LEU A 24 10.75 -2.17 5.11
CA LEU A 24 10.80 -3.49 5.74
C LEU A 24 9.45 -3.88 6.38
N ALA A 25 8.71 -2.93 6.95
CA ALA A 25 7.37 -3.18 7.45
C ALA A 25 6.43 -3.65 6.33
N PHE A 26 6.48 -3.00 5.17
CA PHE A 26 5.65 -3.40 4.01
C PHE A 26 6.08 -4.74 3.41
N MET A 27 7.37 -5.06 3.44
CA MET A 27 7.85 -6.39 3.06
C MET A 27 7.16 -7.49 3.88
N VAL A 28 7.12 -7.37 5.21
CA VAL A 28 6.48 -8.40 6.05
C VAL A 28 4.96 -8.32 6.04
N TRP A 29 4.39 -7.16 5.80
CA TRP A 29 2.93 -6.98 5.71
C TRP A 29 2.28 -7.88 4.67
N VAL A 30 2.89 -7.98 3.48
CA VAL A 30 2.35 -8.78 2.37
C VAL A 30 2.96 -10.17 2.26
N MET A 31 3.79 -10.59 3.22
CA MET A 31 4.60 -11.81 3.14
C MET A 31 3.77 -13.09 2.94
N LEU A 32 2.53 -13.15 3.45
CA LEU A 32 1.66 -14.31 3.28
C LEU A 32 1.29 -14.55 1.80
N GLY A 33 1.30 -13.51 0.95
CA GLY A 33 1.09 -13.67 -0.50
C GLY A 33 2.20 -14.48 -1.16
N PRO A 34 3.45 -13.99 -1.14
CA PRO A 34 4.62 -14.71 -1.67
C PRO A 34 4.84 -16.10 -1.08
N LEU A 35 4.54 -16.32 0.19
CA LEU A 35 4.59 -17.62 0.85
C LEU A 35 3.35 -18.49 0.61
N GLY A 36 2.31 -17.91 0.02
CA GLY A 36 0.97 -18.49 -0.04
C GLY A 36 0.88 -19.83 -0.76
N VAL A 37 1.76 -20.10 -1.72
CA VAL A 37 1.80 -21.40 -2.41
C VAL A 37 2.25 -22.51 -1.46
N GLY A 38 3.31 -22.28 -0.69
CA GLY A 38 3.81 -23.24 0.31
C GLY A 38 2.82 -23.46 1.45
N ILE A 39 2.30 -22.36 2.02
CA ILE A 39 1.31 -22.42 3.09
C ILE A 39 0.05 -23.18 2.65
N ALA A 40 -0.46 -22.88 1.46
CA ALA A 40 -1.66 -23.51 0.94
C ALA A 40 -1.48 -25.01 0.69
N LYS A 41 -0.29 -25.43 0.24
CA LYS A 41 0.05 -26.83 0.04
C LYS A 41 0.07 -27.59 1.37
N ASP A 42 0.75 -27.05 2.37
CA ASP A 42 0.93 -27.71 3.67
C ASP A 42 -0.36 -27.77 4.48
N LEU A 43 -1.19 -26.72 4.41
CA LEU A 43 -2.45 -26.64 5.17
C LEU A 43 -3.68 -27.08 4.36
N GLY A 44 -3.53 -27.47 3.10
CA GLY A 44 -4.64 -27.92 2.25
C GLY A 44 -5.69 -26.85 1.95
N LEU A 45 -5.27 -25.58 1.75
CA LEU A 45 -6.18 -24.46 1.60
C LEU A 45 -6.89 -24.42 0.26
N THR A 46 -8.18 -24.15 0.29
CA THR A 46 -9.01 -23.86 -0.89
C THR A 46 -8.63 -22.53 -1.54
N HIS A 47 -9.12 -22.27 -2.75
CA HIS A 47 -8.85 -21.00 -3.43
C HIS A 47 -9.44 -19.78 -2.68
N ALA A 48 -10.61 -19.93 -2.07
CA ALA A 48 -11.20 -18.88 -1.25
C ALA A 48 -10.36 -18.60 0.01
N GLU A 49 -9.90 -19.64 0.69
CA GLU A 49 -9.02 -19.51 1.86
C GLU A 49 -7.67 -18.87 1.53
N LYS A 50 -7.06 -19.20 0.36
CA LYS A 50 -5.87 -18.49 -0.13
C LYS A 50 -6.13 -17.00 -0.33
N GLY A 51 -7.25 -16.65 -0.95
CA GLY A 51 -7.65 -15.26 -1.15
C GLY A 51 -7.82 -14.50 0.17
N LEU A 52 -8.50 -15.08 1.16
CA LEU A 52 -8.66 -14.49 2.49
C LEU A 52 -7.35 -14.41 3.27
N MET A 53 -6.50 -15.43 3.16
CA MET A 53 -5.19 -15.46 3.80
C MET A 53 -4.34 -14.24 3.42
N VAL A 54 -4.33 -13.85 2.16
CA VAL A 54 -3.57 -12.68 1.70
C VAL A 54 -4.33 -11.38 1.89
N ALA A 55 -5.65 -11.42 1.95
CA ALA A 55 -6.52 -10.26 2.12
C ALA A 55 -6.58 -9.76 3.58
N VAL A 56 -6.58 -10.67 4.56
CA VAL A 56 -6.72 -10.33 5.99
C VAL A 56 -5.61 -9.41 6.49
N PRO A 57 -4.31 -9.63 6.21
CA PRO A 57 -3.27 -8.67 6.58
C PRO A 57 -3.50 -7.28 5.99
N VAL A 58 -4.00 -7.22 4.75
CA VAL A 58 -4.29 -5.95 4.07
C VAL A 58 -5.42 -5.20 4.76
N LEU A 59 -6.50 -5.88 5.11
CA LEU A 59 -7.61 -5.29 5.86
C LEU A 59 -7.18 -4.85 7.26
N ALA A 60 -6.48 -5.72 7.98
CA ALA A 60 -5.98 -5.41 9.32
C ALA A 60 -5.07 -4.16 9.28
N GLY A 61 -4.15 -4.09 8.31
CA GLY A 61 -3.31 -2.91 8.11
C GLY A 61 -4.11 -1.65 7.81
N ALA A 62 -5.16 -1.77 7.01
CA ALA A 62 -6.06 -0.67 6.70
C ALA A 62 -6.72 -0.09 7.97
N LEU A 63 -7.34 -0.94 8.77
CA LEU A 63 -8.06 -0.53 9.99
C LEU A 63 -7.08 -0.01 11.06
N LEU A 64 -5.95 -0.67 11.24
CA LEU A 64 -4.93 -0.31 12.22
C LEU A 64 -4.21 1.02 11.89
N ARG A 65 -4.31 1.54 10.66
CA ARG A 65 -3.81 2.90 10.33
C ARG A 65 -4.49 3.98 11.15
N ILE A 66 -5.77 3.83 11.47
CA ILE A 66 -6.47 4.78 12.34
C ILE A 66 -5.90 4.69 13.75
N VAL A 67 -5.74 3.48 14.29
CA VAL A 67 -5.18 3.25 15.62
C VAL A 67 -3.75 3.79 15.70
N MET A 68 -2.92 3.49 14.69
CA MET A 68 -1.56 4.00 14.60
C MET A 68 -1.53 5.53 14.53
N GLY A 69 -2.41 6.15 13.76
CA GLY A 69 -2.53 7.62 13.68
C GLY A 69 -2.86 8.25 15.04
N ILE A 70 -3.77 7.65 15.79
CA ILE A 70 -4.10 8.10 17.16
C ILE A 70 -2.89 7.94 18.10
N LEU A 71 -2.15 6.84 18.00
CA LEU A 71 -0.92 6.65 18.78
C LEU A 71 0.16 7.68 18.42
N VAL A 72 0.32 7.99 17.14
CA VAL A 72 1.23 9.02 16.64
C VAL A 72 0.90 10.39 17.26
N ASP A 73 -0.36 10.74 17.29
CA ASP A 73 -0.80 12.03 17.83
C ASP A 73 -0.70 12.10 19.36
N ARG A 74 -0.94 11.01 20.06
CA ARG A 74 -0.90 10.96 21.55
C ARG A 74 0.50 10.76 22.12
N LEU A 75 1.33 9.98 21.47
CA LEU A 75 2.67 9.61 21.97
C LEU A 75 3.78 10.34 21.21
N SER A 76 3.95 10.04 19.98
CA SER A 76 4.79 10.65 18.93
C SER A 76 4.93 9.65 17.76
N PRO A 77 5.31 10.09 16.57
CA PRO A 77 5.57 9.19 15.45
C PRO A 77 6.61 8.11 15.75
N LYS A 78 7.73 8.48 16.40
CA LYS A 78 8.78 7.52 16.77
C LYS A 78 8.29 6.46 17.75
N LYS A 79 7.62 6.87 18.82
CA LYS A 79 7.12 5.94 19.85
C LYS A 79 6.05 5.00 19.28
N ALA A 80 5.12 5.52 18.49
CA ALA A 80 4.10 4.71 17.83
C ALA A 80 4.72 3.67 16.88
N ALA A 81 5.73 4.07 16.09
CA ALA A 81 6.47 3.17 15.22
C ALA A 81 7.20 2.07 16.00
N ILE A 82 7.83 2.40 17.13
CA ILE A 82 8.50 1.41 18.02
C ILE A 82 7.49 0.39 18.52
N ILE A 83 6.34 0.81 19.02
CA ILE A 83 5.29 -0.10 19.50
C ILE A 83 4.84 -1.04 18.38
N GLY A 84 4.54 -0.50 17.20
CA GLY A 84 4.16 -1.30 16.05
C GLY A 84 5.22 -2.32 15.64
N GLN A 85 6.48 -1.89 15.57
CA GLN A 85 7.60 -2.77 15.19
C GLN A 85 7.83 -3.89 16.20
N VAL A 86 7.75 -3.60 17.51
CA VAL A 86 7.88 -4.62 18.57
C VAL A 86 6.78 -5.68 18.45
N ILE A 87 5.53 -5.27 18.21
CA ILE A 87 4.42 -6.22 18.01
C ILE A 87 4.70 -7.13 16.81
N VAL A 88 5.18 -6.58 15.70
CA VAL A 88 5.51 -7.36 14.50
C VAL A 88 6.66 -8.33 14.75
N LEU A 89 7.73 -7.89 15.43
CA LEU A 89 8.85 -8.75 15.80
C LEU A 89 8.41 -9.91 16.68
N ILE A 90 7.55 -9.67 17.68
CA ILE A 90 7.00 -10.72 18.55
C ILE A 90 6.16 -11.70 17.70
N ALA A 91 5.29 -11.21 16.84
CA ALA A 91 4.43 -12.05 16.01
C ALA A 91 5.23 -12.98 15.07
N LEU A 92 6.25 -12.43 14.39
CA LEU A 92 7.13 -13.22 13.53
C LEU A 92 7.98 -14.22 14.32
N THR A 93 8.48 -13.83 15.47
CA THR A 93 9.25 -14.74 16.37
C THR A 93 8.38 -15.90 16.83
N TYR A 94 7.14 -15.62 17.24
CA TYR A 94 6.21 -16.67 17.63
C TYR A 94 5.87 -17.60 16.46
N ALA A 95 5.54 -17.05 15.29
CA ALA A 95 5.24 -17.84 14.10
C ALA A 95 6.41 -18.72 13.65
N TRP A 96 7.65 -18.24 13.81
CA TRP A 96 8.86 -19.02 13.51
C TRP A 96 9.11 -20.13 14.52
N LEU A 97 9.07 -19.84 15.83
CA LEU A 97 9.43 -20.80 16.88
C LEU A 97 8.33 -21.82 17.19
N ALA A 98 7.09 -21.37 17.27
CA ALA A 98 5.94 -22.23 17.54
C ALA A 98 5.42 -22.94 16.29
N GLY A 99 5.73 -22.40 15.10
CA GLY A 99 5.14 -22.84 13.84
C GLY A 99 3.73 -22.29 13.64
N VAL A 100 3.18 -22.55 12.48
CA VAL A 100 1.80 -22.23 12.09
C VAL A 100 1.18 -23.49 11.51
N HIS A 101 0.16 -24.03 12.16
CA HIS A 101 -0.34 -25.37 11.92
C HIS A 101 -1.79 -25.41 11.42
N SER A 102 -2.48 -24.29 11.42
CA SER A 102 -3.88 -24.20 11.01
C SER A 102 -4.18 -22.93 10.23
N TYR A 103 -5.26 -22.96 9.45
CA TYR A 103 -5.76 -21.78 8.73
C TYR A 103 -6.09 -20.62 9.68
N SER A 104 -6.70 -20.91 10.83
CA SER A 104 -7.01 -19.89 11.84
C SER A 104 -5.77 -19.19 12.37
N GLU A 105 -4.69 -19.94 12.62
CA GLU A 105 -3.40 -19.36 13.04
C GLU A 105 -2.79 -18.47 11.96
N VAL A 106 -2.89 -18.85 10.68
CA VAL A 106 -2.46 -17.99 9.56
C VAL A 106 -3.24 -16.68 9.55
N LEU A 107 -4.56 -16.72 9.74
CA LEU A 107 -5.38 -15.51 9.78
C LEU A 107 -5.04 -14.61 10.98
N ILE A 108 -4.79 -15.20 12.15
CA ILE A 108 -4.36 -14.46 13.34
C ILE A 108 -3.00 -13.80 13.09
N LEU A 109 -2.04 -14.54 12.55
CA LEU A 109 -0.75 -13.99 12.14
C LEU A 109 -0.94 -12.84 11.14
N GLY A 110 -1.81 -13.01 10.14
CA GLY A 110 -2.17 -11.97 9.19
C GLY A 110 -2.69 -10.70 9.85
N GLY A 111 -3.51 -10.84 10.90
CA GLY A 111 -3.98 -9.72 11.72
C GLY A 111 -2.83 -8.95 12.39
N PHE A 112 -1.85 -9.65 12.96
CA PHE A 112 -0.66 -9.04 13.56
C PHE A 112 0.27 -8.43 12.51
N LEU A 113 0.44 -9.06 11.34
CA LEU A 113 1.18 -8.47 10.22
C LEU A 113 0.52 -7.18 9.71
N GLY A 114 -0.78 -7.02 9.90
CA GLY A 114 -1.48 -5.76 9.63
C GLY A 114 -0.91 -4.56 10.40
N VAL A 115 -0.32 -4.78 11.58
CA VAL A 115 0.38 -3.71 12.31
C VAL A 115 1.55 -3.15 11.47
N ALA A 116 2.25 -4.01 10.74
CA ALA A 116 3.28 -3.58 9.80
C ALA A 116 2.70 -2.73 8.66
N GLY A 117 1.50 -3.08 8.15
CA GLY A 117 0.78 -2.28 7.16
C GLY A 117 0.32 -0.92 7.66
N ALA A 118 0.15 -0.77 8.97
CA ALA A 118 -0.17 0.51 9.60
C ALA A 118 1.05 1.44 9.76
N SER A 119 2.27 0.96 9.53
CA SER A 119 3.53 1.73 9.62
C SER A 119 3.52 3.01 8.79
N PHE A 120 2.78 3.03 7.69
CA PHE A 120 2.54 4.21 6.86
C PHE A 120 2.09 5.43 7.68
N ALA A 121 1.19 5.23 8.65
CA ALA A 121 0.65 6.31 9.47
C ALA A 121 1.68 6.90 10.46
N ALA A 122 2.75 6.18 10.77
CA ALA A 122 3.85 6.67 11.61
C ALA A 122 5.03 7.20 10.78
N ALA A 123 5.41 6.50 9.72
CA ALA A 123 6.60 6.83 8.93
C ALA A 123 6.47 8.17 8.19
N LEU A 124 5.32 8.45 7.57
CA LEU A 124 5.14 9.70 6.83
C LEU A 124 5.17 10.94 7.72
N PRO A 125 4.44 11.02 8.84
CA PRO A 125 4.55 12.15 9.76
C PRO A 125 5.96 12.28 10.36
N LEU A 126 6.61 11.16 10.70
CA LEU A 126 7.97 11.17 11.23
C LEU A 126 8.95 11.84 10.28
N ALA A 127 8.87 11.53 8.99
CA ALA A 127 9.71 12.12 7.96
C ALA A 127 9.33 13.58 7.67
N SER A 128 8.05 13.86 7.41
CA SER A 128 7.61 15.14 6.87
C SER A 128 7.67 16.29 7.87
N ARG A 129 7.48 16.03 9.16
CA ARG A 129 7.49 17.08 10.22
C ARG A 129 8.84 17.78 10.39
N TRP A 130 9.94 17.19 9.90
CA TRP A 130 11.26 17.79 9.91
C TRP A 130 11.51 18.78 8.79
N TYR A 131 10.65 18.80 7.76
CA TYR A 131 10.87 19.59 6.56
C TYR A 131 9.90 20.75 6.47
N PRO A 132 10.35 21.93 6.00
CA PRO A 132 9.48 23.07 5.75
C PRO A 132 8.48 22.73 4.62
N PRO A 133 7.36 23.45 4.52
CA PRO A 133 6.26 23.13 3.60
C PRO A 133 6.69 22.90 2.15
N GLU A 134 7.68 23.65 1.65
CA GLU A 134 8.23 23.54 0.29
C GLU A 134 8.97 22.22 0.01
N HIS A 135 9.40 21.51 1.04
CA HIS A 135 10.13 20.25 0.96
C HIS A 135 9.34 19.04 1.50
N GLN A 136 8.20 19.25 2.13
CA GLN A 136 7.40 18.17 2.71
C GLN A 136 6.94 17.14 1.67
N GLY A 137 6.54 17.59 0.49
CA GLY A 137 6.15 16.69 -0.60
C GLY A 137 7.27 15.75 -1.02
N THR A 138 8.50 16.26 -1.13
CA THR A 138 9.69 15.45 -1.44
C THR A 138 10.00 14.46 -0.32
N ALA A 139 9.96 14.90 0.94
CA ALA A 139 10.19 14.05 2.10
C ALA A 139 9.15 12.91 2.20
N MET A 140 7.87 13.23 2.00
CA MET A 140 6.80 12.24 1.96
C MET A 140 6.92 11.29 0.75
N GLY A 141 7.39 11.80 -0.39
CA GLY A 141 7.66 10.99 -1.57
C GLY A 141 8.77 9.96 -1.33
N ILE A 142 9.88 10.38 -0.72
CA ILE A 142 11.00 9.49 -0.37
C ILE A 142 10.55 8.47 0.67
N ALA A 143 9.96 8.91 1.78
CA ALA A 143 9.44 7.99 2.80
C ALA A 143 8.38 7.04 2.22
N GLY A 144 7.48 7.56 1.38
CA GLY A 144 6.42 6.78 0.73
C GLY A 144 6.90 5.78 -0.31
N ALA A 145 8.13 5.93 -0.84
CA ALA A 145 8.75 4.93 -1.71
C ALA A 145 9.05 3.61 -0.98
N GLY A 146 9.00 3.59 0.37
CA GLY A 146 9.08 2.36 1.17
C GLY A 146 7.98 1.33 0.87
N ASN A 147 6.94 1.66 0.09
CA ASN A 147 6.03 0.64 -0.43
C ASN A 147 6.71 -0.35 -1.41
N SER A 148 7.94 -0.08 -1.86
CA SER A 148 8.79 -1.01 -2.62
C SER A 148 9.14 -2.28 -1.83
N GLY A 149 9.06 -2.25 -0.50
CA GLY A 149 9.24 -3.43 0.35
C GLY A 149 8.35 -4.61 -0.04
N THR A 150 7.16 -4.33 -0.55
CA THR A 150 6.27 -5.38 -1.08
C THR A 150 6.88 -6.15 -2.26
N ALA A 151 7.71 -5.50 -3.07
CA ALA A 151 8.45 -6.16 -4.16
C ALA A 151 9.56 -7.08 -3.62
N PHE A 152 10.25 -6.67 -2.56
CA PHE A 152 11.27 -7.51 -1.92
C PHE A 152 10.67 -8.78 -1.32
N ALA A 153 9.46 -8.71 -0.74
CA ALA A 153 8.74 -9.91 -0.31
C ALA A 153 8.53 -10.89 -1.47
N ALA A 154 8.00 -10.41 -2.60
CA ALA A 154 7.77 -11.25 -3.78
C ALA A 154 9.07 -11.81 -4.37
N LEU A 155 10.13 -11.01 -4.39
CA LEU A 155 11.43 -11.37 -4.95
C LEU A 155 12.13 -12.46 -4.11
N LEU A 156 12.13 -12.32 -2.79
CA LEU A 156 12.98 -13.11 -1.90
C LEU A 156 12.24 -14.27 -1.21
N ALA A 157 10.99 -14.05 -0.74
CA ALA A 157 10.32 -15.02 0.11
C ALA A 157 10.06 -16.37 -0.55
N PRO A 158 9.64 -16.48 -1.83
CA PRO A 158 9.42 -17.79 -2.45
C PRO A 158 10.72 -18.62 -2.60
N GLY A 159 11.82 -17.96 -2.95
CA GLY A 159 13.14 -18.63 -3.04
C GLY A 159 13.64 -19.10 -1.68
N LEU A 160 13.50 -18.29 -0.65
CA LEU A 160 13.85 -18.66 0.73
C LEU A 160 12.96 -19.80 1.25
N ALA A 161 11.66 -19.75 0.93
CA ALA A 161 10.73 -20.81 1.31
C ALA A 161 11.07 -22.16 0.65
N ALA A 162 11.50 -22.14 -0.62
CA ALA A 162 11.95 -23.34 -1.32
C ALA A 162 13.21 -23.95 -0.70
N ALA A 163 14.14 -23.10 -0.21
CA ALA A 163 15.40 -23.54 0.37
C ALA A 163 15.28 -23.97 1.84
N TYR A 164 14.47 -23.27 2.64
CA TYR A 164 14.46 -23.41 4.11
C TYR A 164 13.09 -23.77 4.67
N GLY A 165 12.05 -23.86 3.85
CA GLY A 165 10.65 -23.99 4.29
C GLY A 165 10.04 -22.61 4.62
N TRP A 166 8.74 -22.45 4.34
CA TRP A 166 8.06 -21.16 4.47
C TRP A 166 8.00 -20.64 5.91
N THR A 167 7.89 -21.51 6.91
CA THR A 167 7.88 -21.11 8.34
C THR A 167 9.21 -20.46 8.75
N ASN A 168 10.33 -20.96 8.23
CA ASN A 168 11.65 -20.40 8.53
C ASN A 168 11.88 -19.04 7.88
N VAL A 169 11.11 -18.68 6.86
CA VAL A 169 11.20 -17.34 6.26
C VAL A 169 10.78 -16.25 7.26
N PHE A 170 9.87 -16.54 8.19
CA PHE A 170 9.54 -15.60 9.28
C PHE A 170 10.76 -15.31 10.17
N GLY A 171 11.53 -16.35 10.52
CA GLY A 171 12.79 -16.20 11.25
C GLY A 171 13.87 -15.45 10.48
N ILE A 172 14.02 -15.75 9.18
CA ILE A 172 14.97 -15.06 8.30
C ILE A 172 14.61 -13.56 8.18
N ALA A 173 13.33 -13.23 8.08
CA ALA A 173 12.84 -11.85 8.00
C ALA A 173 13.13 -11.05 9.28
N LEU A 174 13.23 -11.70 10.44
CA LEU A 174 13.62 -11.04 11.69
C LEU A 174 15.00 -10.39 11.62
N ILE A 175 15.93 -10.93 10.82
CA ILE A 175 17.28 -10.41 10.70
C ILE A 175 17.28 -8.98 10.14
N PRO A 176 16.84 -8.72 8.90
CA PRO A 176 16.80 -7.37 8.36
C PRO A 176 15.85 -6.46 9.15
N LEU A 177 14.75 -6.99 9.66
CA LEU A 177 13.80 -6.23 10.46
C LEU A 177 14.44 -5.71 11.75
N SER A 178 15.21 -6.55 12.45
CA SER A 178 15.90 -6.17 13.69
C SER A 178 17.04 -5.18 13.41
N ILE A 179 17.80 -5.35 12.33
CA ILE A 179 18.84 -4.41 11.91
C ILE A 179 18.21 -3.03 11.66
N VAL A 180 17.16 -2.97 10.86
CA VAL A 180 16.47 -1.71 10.58
C VAL A 180 15.82 -1.12 11.83
N PHE A 181 15.33 -1.96 12.75
CA PHE A 181 14.80 -1.49 14.02
C PHE A 181 15.89 -0.81 14.89
N ILE A 182 17.09 -1.38 14.96
CA ILE A 182 18.23 -0.76 15.66
C ILE A 182 18.62 0.57 14.97
N VAL A 183 18.73 0.58 13.66
CA VAL A 183 18.98 1.81 12.88
C VAL A 183 17.93 2.87 13.18
N PHE A 184 16.65 2.47 13.20
CA PHE A 184 15.54 3.36 13.53
C PHE A 184 15.63 3.92 14.95
N LEU A 185 15.94 3.09 15.94
CA LEU A 185 16.10 3.54 17.34
C LEU A 185 17.18 4.61 17.49
N VAL A 186 18.31 4.44 16.77
CA VAL A 186 19.45 5.33 16.82
C VAL A 186 19.24 6.60 16.01
N MET A 187 18.78 6.48 14.76
CA MET A 187 18.75 7.58 13.79
C MET A 187 17.46 8.39 13.80
N ALA A 188 16.31 7.77 14.11
CA ALA A 188 15.04 8.45 14.09
C ALA A 188 14.87 9.37 15.30
N LYS A 189 14.40 10.59 15.04
CA LYS A 189 14.07 11.58 16.07
C LYS A 189 12.71 12.19 15.74
N ASP A 190 11.91 12.45 16.78
CA ASP A 190 10.70 13.24 16.63
C ASP A 190 11.05 14.71 16.38
N ALA A 191 10.28 15.37 15.51
CA ALA A 191 10.46 16.80 15.27
C ALA A 191 10.06 17.60 16.53
N PRO A 192 10.74 18.74 16.83
CA PRO A 192 10.48 19.51 18.02
C PRO A 192 9.06 20.14 18.05
N ASP A 193 8.52 20.47 16.87
CA ASP A 193 7.21 21.11 16.72
C ASP A 193 6.16 20.05 16.33
N ALA A 194 5.58 19.37 17.33
CA ALA A 194 4.49 18.44 17.09
C ALA A 194 3.14 19.22 16.96
N PRO A 195 2.34 18.96 15.93
CA PRO A 195 0.98 19.50 15.87
C PRO A 195 0.13 18.96 17.04
N PRO A 196 -0.87 19.72 17.49
CA PRO A 196 -1.74 19.27 18.56
C PRO A 196 -2.44 17.95 18.20
N PRO A 197 -2.66 17.05 19.17
CA PRO A 197 -3.28 15.75 18.92
C PRO A 197 -4.72 15.95 18.41
N LYS A 198 -5.08 15.19 17.38
CA LYS A 198 -6.43 15.21 16.81
C LYS A 198 -7.31 14.19 17.52
N SER A 199 -8.55 14.59 17.78
CA SER A 199 -9.53 13.72 18.41
C SER A 199 -10.23 12.81 17.40
N LEU A 200 -10.80 11.70 17.85
CA LEU A 200 -11.66 10.84 17.02
C LEU A 200 -12.83 11.63 16.42
N ALA A 201 -13.33 12.63 17.13
CA ALA A 201 -14.40 13.51 16.64
C ALA A 201 -13.99 14.29 15.38
N GLU A 202 -12.71 14.67 15.26
CA GLU A 202 -12.20 15.35 14.05
C GLU A 202 -12.16 14.40 12.85
N TYR A 203 -11.81 13.11 13.06
CA TYR A 203 -11.93 12.08 12.01
C TYR A 203 -13.37 11.93 11.54
N LEU A 204 -14.32 11.84 12.49
CA LEU A 204 -15.74 11.71 12.17
C LEU A 204 -16.31 12.96 11.50
N LYS A 205 -15.81 14.16 11.86
CA LYS A 205 -16.23 15.41 11.22
C LYS A 205 -15.87 15.46 9.74
N VAL A 206 -14.68 15.00 9.39
CA VAL A 206 -14.23 14.97 7.98
C VAL A 206 -15.08 14.02 7.12
N LEU A 207 -15.59 12.93 7.71
CA LEU A 207 -16.49 12.01 7.02
C LEU A 207 -17.86 12.59 6.66
N LYS A 208 -18.22 13.78 7.19
CA LYS A 208 -19.41 14.52 6.74
C LYS A 208 -19.20 15.20 5.37
N ASP A 209 -17.95 15.39 4.96
CA ASP A 209 -17.63 15.96 3.65
C ASP A 209 -17.72 14.90 2.54
N LYS A 210 -18.55 15.18 1.53
CA LYS A 210 -18.71 14.27 0.39
C LYS A 210 -17.42 14.05 -0.40
N ASP A 211 -16.53 15.04 -0.43
CA ASP A 211 -15.25 14.92 -1.13
C ASP A 211 -14.31 13.94 -0.43
N ALA A 212 -14.40 13.78 0.90
CA ALA A 212 -13.64 12.78 1.63
C ALA A 212 -13.95 11.35 1.12
N TRP A 213 -15.22 11.03 0.92
CA TRP A 213 -15.65 9.73 0.39
C TRP A 213 -15.18 9.49 -1.04
N TRP A 214 -15.19 10.53 -1.89
CA TRP A 214 -14.64 10.42 -3.24
C TRP A 214 -13.15 10.12 -3.23
N PHE A 215 -12.34 10.81 -2.43
CA PHE A 215 -10.92 10.53 -2.32
C PHE A 215 -10.64 9.14 -1.73
N MET A 216 -11.40 8.73 -0.73
CA MET A 216 -11.35 7.37 -0.18
C MET A 216 -11.66 6.33 -1.27
N PHE A 217 -12.71 6.53 -2.05
CA PHE A 217 -13.07 5.63 -3.15
C PHE A 217 -12.00 5.62 -4.26
N PHE A 218 -11.52 6.75 -4.68
CA PHE A 218 -10.47 6.82 -5.70
C PHE A 218 -9.20 6.09 -5.27
N TYR A 219 -8.78 6.26 -4.04
CA TYR A 219 -7.59 5.59 -3.53
C TYR A 219 -7.83 4.09 -3.26
N SER A 220 -9.06 3.70 -2.94
CA SER A 220 -9.42 2.29 -2.81
C SER A 220 -9.25 1.53 -4.12
N VAL A 221 -9.41 2.19 -5.26
CA VAL A 221 -9.15 1.60 -6.58
C VAL A 221 -7.67 1.64 -6.92
N THR A 222 -6.99 2.79 -6.79
CA THR A 222 -5.57 2.89 -7.18
C THR A 222 -4.65 2.10 -6.25
N PHE A 223 -4.65 2.41 -4.96
CA PHE A 223 -3.80 1.71 -4.00
C PHE A 223 -4.34 0.32 -3.67
N GLY A 224 -5.65 0.16 -3.60
CA GLY A 224 -6.27 -1.14 -3.41
C GLY A 224 -5.95 -2.11 -4.54
N GLY A 225 -6.00 -1.65 -5.78
CA GLY A 225 -5.53 -2.42 -6.93
C GLY A 225 -4.07 -2.81 -6.81
N PHE A 226 -3.20 -1.83 -6.49
CA PHE A 226 -1.78 -2.08 -6.29
C PHE A 226 -1.49 -3.13 -5.22
N VAL A 227 -2.00 -2.94 -3.99
CA VAL A 227 -1.67 -3.83 -2.88
C VAL A 227 -2.38 -5.18 -2.98
N GLY A 228 -3.59 -5.21 -3.54
CA GLY A 228 -4.31 -6.46 -3.80
C GLY A 228 -3.59 -7.34 -4.82
N LEU A 229 -3.06 -6.76 -5.91
CA LEU A 229 -2.21 -7.47 -6.87
C LEU A 229 -0.88 -7.88 -6.23
N ALA A 230 -0.19 -6.96 -5.54
CA ALA A 230 1.08 -7.27 -4.86
C ALA A 230 0.97 -8.47 -3.92
N SER A 231 -0.17 -8.62 -3.24
CA SER A 231 -0.43 -9.73 -2.33
C SER A 231 -0.83 -11.03 -3.04
N SER A 232 -1.43 -10.96 -4.23
CA SER A 232 -2.10 -12.11 -4.88
C SER A 232 -1.35 -12.70 -6.06
N LEU A 233 -0.46 -11.93 -6.72
CA LEU A 233 0.11 -12.33 -8.01
C LEU A 233 1.01 -13.56 -7.96
N VAL A 234 1.72 -13.82 -6.85
CA VAL A 234 2.53 -15.07 -6.74
C VAL A 234 1.62 -16.28 -6.81
N ILE A 235 0.50 -16.27 -6.08
CA ILE A 235 -0.49 -17.34 -6.09
C ILE A 235 -1.14 -17.43 -7.48
N TYR A 236 -1.46 -16.28 -8.09
CA TYR A 236 -2.06 -16.22 -9.42
C TYR A 236 -1.17 -16.85 -10.48
N PHE A 237 0.10 -16.42 -10.60
CA PHE A 237 1.03 -16.96 -11.59
C PHE A 237 1.32 -18.44 -11.40
N ASN A 238 1.42 -18.89 -10.15
CA ASN A 238 1.55 -20.32 -9.85
C ASN A 238 0.29 -21.10 -10.25
N THR A 239 -0.90 -20.64 -9.86
CA THR A 239 -2.15 -21.38 -10.10
C THR A 239 -2.58 -21.32 -11.56
N GLN A 240 -2.44 -20.16 -12.23
CA GLN A 240 -2.94 -19.95 -13.59
C GLN A 240 -2.00 -20.47 -14.65
N TYR A 241 -0.69 -20.35 -14.45
CA TYR A 241 0.33 -20.69 -15.46
C TYR A 241 1.26 -21.82 -15.03
N GLY A 242 1.08 -22.38 -13.84
CA GLY A 242 1.93 -23.46 -13.33
C GLY A 242 3.38 -23.05 -13.07
N LEU A 243 3.67 -21.75 -12.94
CA LEU A 243 5.02 -21.29 -12.63
C LEU A 243 5.42 -21.74 -11.24
N ASP A 244 6.67 -22.18 -11.08
CA ASP A 244 7.20 -22.44 -9.76
C ASP A 244 7.15 -21.15 -8.89
N PRO A 245 7.05 -21.27 -7.55
CA PRO A 245 6.87 -20.12 -6.68
C PRO A 245 7.96 -19.07 -6.82
N LYS A 246 9.21 -19.44 -7.10
CA LYS A 246 10.33 -18.52 -7.28
C LYS A 246 10.17 -17.69 -8.55
N MET A 247 9.82 -18.32 -9.67
CA MET A 247 9.55 -17.59 -10.92
C MET A 247 8.32 -16.72 -10.82
N ALA A 248 7.23 -17.21 -10.20
CA ALA A 248 6.04 -16.43 -9.89
C ALA A 248 6.38 -15.21 -9.02
N GLY A 249 7.31 -15.35 -8.07
CA GLY A 249 7.85 -14.27 -7.25
C GLY A 249 8.60 -13.21 -8.07
N PHE A 250 9.45 -13.61 -9.01
CA PHE A 250 10.15 -12.69 -9.90
C PHE A 250 9.19 -11.91 -10.79
N PHE A 251 8.18 -12.55 -11.34
CA PHE A 251 7.14 -11.91 -12.13
C PHE A 251 6.36 -10.88 -11.29
N THR A 252 5.95 -11.28 -10.10
CA THR A 252 5.25 -10.39 -9.16
C THR A 252 6.12 -9.21 -8.75
N ALA A 253 7.40 -9.43 -8.43
CA ALA A 253 8.32 -8.37 -8.07
C ALA A 253 8.48 -7.33 -9.20
N GLY A 254 8.57 -7.78 -10.44
CA GLY A 254 8.60 -6.89 -11.60
C GLY A 254 7.37 -6.00 -11.70
N CYS A 255 6.18 -6.57 -11.51
CA CYS A 255 4.91 -5.81 -11.46
C CYS A 255 4.90 -4.79 -10.33
N VAL A 256 5.30 -5.20 -9.14
CA VAL A 256 5.25 -4.37 -7.94
C VAL A 256 6.30 -3.24 -7.99
N PHE A 257 7.52 -3.52 -8.46
CA PHE A 257 8.52 -2.46 -8.66
C PHE A 257 8.03 -1.42 -9.66
N ALA A 258 7.42 -1.84 -10.78
CA ALA A 258 6.84 -0.93 -11.74
C ALA A 258 5.81 0.00 -11.09
N GLY A 259 4.86 -0.54 -10.31
CA GLY A 259 3.83 0.24 -9.64
C GLY A 259 4.36 1.12 -8.49
N SER A 260 5.40 0.67 -7.78
CA SER A 260 5.98 1.42 -6.65
C SER A 260 6.82 2.61 -7.12
N LEU A 261 7.75 2.37 -8.05
CA LEU A 261 8.72 3.38 -8.48
C LEU A 261 8.12 4.46 -9.35
N VAL A 262 7.01 4.18 -10.03
CA VAL A 262 6.32 5.15 -10.88
C VAL A 262 5.46 6.15 -10.09
N ARG A 263 5.18 5.90 -8.82
CA ARG A 263 4.30 6.74 -7.98
C ARG A 263 4.74 8.21 -7.91
N PRO A 264 6.03 8.56 -7.68
CA PRO A 264 6.48 9.94 -7.72
C PRO A 264 6.30 10.59 -9.10
N ILE A 265 6.49 9.81 -10.18
CA ILE A 265 6.27 10.27 -11.55
C ILE A 265 4.80 10.63 -11.75
N GLY A 266 3.88 9.79 -11.24
CA GLY A 266 2.43 10.05 -11.30
C GLY A 266 2.03 11.37 -10.61
N GLY A 267 2.61 11.65 -9.45
CA GLY A 267 2.44 12.94 -8.76
C GLY A 267 2.95 14.13 -9.58
N ASN A 268 4.16 14.02 -10.15
CA ASN A 268 4.74 15.08 -10.99
C ASN A 268 3.92 15.31 -12.27
N VAL A 269 3.43 14.26 -12.91
CA VAL A 269 2.53 14.38 -14.06
C VAL A 269 1.22 15.07 -13.66
N ALA A 270 0.66 14.71 -12.52
CA ALA A 270 -0.55 15.33 -11.98
C ALA A 270 -0.34 16.84 -11.71
N ASP A 271 0.83 17.23 -11.20
CA ASP A 271 1.17 18.66 -11.00
C ASP A 271 1.19 19.44 -12.33
N ARG A 272 1.66 18.82 -13.42
CA ARG A 272 1.79 19.45 -14.73
C ARG A 272 0.49 19.54 -15.52
N ILE A 273 -0.24 18.43 -15.61
CA ILE A 273 -1.43 18.33 -16.48
C ILE A 273 -2.76 18.44 -15.73
N GLY A 274 -2.69 18.44 -14.40
CA GLY A 274 -3.83 18.43 -13.48
C GLY A 274 -4.14 17.05 -12.93
N GLY A 275 -4.42 16.98 -11.62
CA GLY A 275 -4.67 15.73 -10.92
C GLY A 275 -5.89 14.97 -11.42
N VAL A 276 -6.98 15.67 -11.73
CA VAL A 276 -8.21 15.08 -12.29
C VAL A 276 -7.96 14.45 -13.65
N LYS A 277 -7.24 15.16 -14.54
CA LYS A 277 -6.94 14.65 -15.88
C LYS A 277 -6.00 13.44 -15.81
N SER A 278 -4.94 13.55 -15.02
CA SER A 278 -3.99 12.45 -14.80
C SER A 278 -4.71 11.21 -14.28
N LEU A 279 -5.51 11.36 -13.21
CA LEU A 279 -6.24 10.25 -12.60
C LEU A 279 -7.26 9.61 -13.57
N SER A 280 -7.93 10.42 -14.39
CA SER A 280 -8.84 9.89 -15.43
C SER A 280 -8.13 8.98 -16.42
N VAL A 281 -6.96 9.39 -16.90
CA VAL A 281 -6.13 8.57 -17.82
C VAL A 281 -5.71 7.27 -17.12
N MET A 282 -5.28 7.35 -15.86
CA MET A 282 -4.84 6.16 -15.11
C MET A 282 -5.98 5.15 -14.90
N TYR A 283 -7.21 5.61 -14.63
CA TYR A 283 -8.36 4.70 -14.52
C TYR A 283 -8.71 4.02 -15.83
N VAL A 284 -8.61 4.71 -16.96
CA VAL A 284 -8.81 4.10 -18.29
C VAL A 284 -7.81 2.97 -18.51
N PHE A 285 -6.52 3.24 -18.31
CA PHE A 285 -5.49 2.21 -18.48
C PHE A 285 -5.64 1.06 -17.49
N ALA A 286 -5.90 1.34 -16.21
CA ALA A 286 -6.13 0.30 -15.20
C ALA A 286 -7.31 -0.59 -15.59
N ALA A 287 -8.45 -0.01 -15.98
CA ALA A 287 -9.63 -0.78 -16.41
C ALA A 287 -9.33 -1.65 -17.64
N ILE A 288 -8.66 -1.10 -18.65
CA ILE A 288 -8.30 -1.83 -19.88
C ILE A 288 -7.40 -3.03 -19.55
N PHE A 289 -6.29 -2.82 -18.84
CA PHE A 289 -5.34 -3.90 -18.58
C PHE A 289 -5.88 -4.93 -17.59
N LEU A 290 -6.68 -4.55 -16.59
CA LEU A 290 -7.38 -5.51 -15.73
C LEU A 290 -8.44 -6.32 -16.50
N ALA A 291 -9.14 -5.70 -17.47
CA ALA A 291 -10.03 -6.43 -18.35
C ALA A 291 -9.26 -7.41 -19.27
N ILE A 292 -8.11 -7.00 -19.82
CA ILE A 292 -7.27 -7.87 -20.64
C ILE A 292 -6.83 -9.10 -19.86
N VAL A 293 -6.28 -8.94 -18.65
CA VAL A 293 -5.83 -10.10 -17.84
C VAL A 293 -6.98 -10.99 -17.39
N SER A 294 -8.20 -10.47 -17.30
CA SER A 294 -9.39 -11.24 -16.92
C SER A 294 -9.70 -12.38 -17.88
N PHE A 295 -9.34 -12.24 -19.16
CA PHE A 295 -9.59 -13.26 -20.17
C PHE A 295 -8.62 -14.47 -20.10
N GLY A 296 -7.64 -14.46 -19.20
CA GLY A 296 -6.66 -15.54 -19.07
C GLY A 296 -5.77 -15.63 -20.31
N LEU A 297 -4.78 -14.73 -20.38
CA LEU A 297 -3.86 -14.69 -21.52
C LEU A 297 -3.14 -16.01 -21.71
N PRO A 298 -2.80 -16.42 -22.96
CA PRO A 298 -2.23 -17.74 -23.24
C PRO A 298 -0.90 -18.00 -22.56
N GLU A 299 -0.06 -16.98 -22.46
CA GLU A 299 1.31 -17.09 -21.97
C GLU A 299 1.53 -16.23 -20.73
N ALA A 300 2.30 -16.74 -19.76
CA ALA A 300 2.60 -16.03 -18.50
C ALA A 300 3.29 -14.67 -18.73
N TRP A 301 4.17 -14.56 -19.74
CA TRP A 301 4.84 -13.29 -20.05
C TRP A 301 3.90 -12.23 -20.61
N MET A 302 2.83 -12.63 -21.32
CA MET A 302 1.79 -11.71 -21.76
C MET A 302 1.00 -11.14 -20.58
N ALA A 303 0.67 -12.01 -19.61
CA ALA A 303 0.04 -11.60 -18.37
C ALA A 303 0.97 -10.68 -17.56
N LEU A 304 2.27 -11.00 -17.49
CA LEU A 304 3.27 -10.15 -16.86
C LEU A 304 3.27 -8.74 -17.47
N ALA A 305 3.33 -8.63 -18.79
CA ALA A 305 3.33 -7.35 -19.48
C ALA A 305 2.04 -6.55 -19.20
N ALA A 306 0.88 -7.20 -19.25
CA ALA A 306 -0.40 -6.57 -18.95
C ALA A 306 -0.50 -6.12 -17.47
N PHE A 307 -0.03 -6.94 -16.52
CA PHE A 307 0.03 -6.56 -15.11
C PHE A 307 1.01 -5.41 -14.84
N ILE A 308 2.17 -5.39 -15.51
CA ILE A 308 3.10 -4.25 -15.42
C ILE A 308 2.39 -2.96 -15.85
N CYS A 309 1.67 -2.97 -16.98
CA CYS A 309 0.91 -1.82 -17.45
C CYS A 309 -0.20 -1.41 -16.47
N ALA A 310 -0.94 -2.39 -15.92
CA ALA A 310 -1.95 -2.13 -14.89
C ALA A 310 -1.32 -1.51 -13.63
N MET A 311 -0.19 -2.05 -13.17
CA MET A 311 0.52 -1.57 -11.98
C MET A 311 1.13 -0.18 -12.18
N LEU A 312 1.64 0.12 -13.37
CA LEU A 312 2.08 1.47 -13.74
C LEU A 312 0.92 2.47 -13.65
N ALA A 313 -0.24 2.12 -14.20
CA ALA A 313 -1.43 2.97 -14.12
C ALA A 313 -1.90 3.18 -12.67
N LEU A 314 -1.99 2.11 -11.88
CA LEU A 314 -2.39 2.16 -10.48
C LEU A 314 -1.39 2.95 -9.62
N GLY A 315 -0.08 2.73 -9.84
CA GLY A 315 0.98 3.42 -9.14
C GLY A 315 1.01 4.92 -9.43
N MET A 316 0.88 5.31 -10.69
CA MET A 316 0.75 6.73 -11.08
C MET A 316 -0.54 7.34 -10.50
N GLY A 317 -1.64 6.59 -10.51
CA GLY A 317 -2.91 6.99 -9.89
C GLY A 317 -2.77 7.28 -8.39
N ASN A 318 -1.97 6.49 -7.67
CA ASN A 318 -1.65 6.75 -6.26
C ASN A 318 -1.02 8.13 -6.05
N GLY A 319 -0.08 8.50 -6.94
CA GLY A 319 0.54 9.83 -6.92
C GLY A 319 -0.47 10.94 -7.22
N ALA A 320 -1.34 10.73 -8.21
CA ALA A 320 -2.34 11.71 -8.61
C ALA A 320 -3.41 11.96 -7.53
N VAL A 321 -3.85 10.94 -6.80
CA VAL A 321 -4.78 11.13 -5.66
C VAL A 321 -4.13 11.99 -4.59
N PHE A 322 -2.88 11.69 -4.21
CA PHE A 322 -2.16 12.47 -3.18
C PHE A 322 -1.68 13.86 -3.66
N GLN A 323 -1.76 14.15 -4.95
CA GLN A 323 -1.63 15.50 -5.47
C GLN A 323 -2.90 16.33 -5.20
N LEU A 324 -4.09 15.71 -5.26
CA LEU A 324 -5.38 16.38 -5.08
C LEU A 324 -5.78 16.53 -3.60
N VAL A 325 -5.54 15.53 -2.76
CA VAL A 325 -5.99 15.50 -1.36
C VAL A 325 -5.51 16.72 -0.56
N PRO A 326 -4.21 17.13 -0.58
CA PRO A 326 -3.74 18.30 0.16
C PRO A 326 -4.34 19.61 -0.32
N GLN A 327 -4.74 19.70 -1.57
CA GLN A 327 -5.34 20.90 -2.13
C GLN A 327 -6.74 21.14 -1.56
N ARG A 328 -7.51 20.06 -1.35
CA ARG A 328 -8.85 20.11 -0.78
C ARG A 328 -8.85 20.18 0.74
N PHE A 329 -8.01 19.42 1.41
CA PHE A 329 -8.01 19.20 2.85
C PHE A 329 -6.73 19.71 3.52
N LYS A 330 -6.36 20.98 3.26
CA LYS A 330 -5.13 21.59 3.80
C LYS A 330 -5.03 21.51 5.33
N LYS A 331 -6.15 21.80 6.03
CA LYS A 331 -6.20 21.79 7.50
C LYS A 331 -6.31 20.39 8.09
N GLU A 332 -6.99 19.49 7.38
CA GLU A 332 -7.30 18.13 7.82
C GLU A 332 -6.39 17.08 7.15
N ILE A 333 -5.27 17.49 6.58
CA ILE A 333 -4.42 16.60 5.75
C ILE A 333 -4.00 15.31 6.47
N GLY A 334 -3.66 15.38 7.74
CA GLY A 334 -3.28 14.20 8.53
C GLY A 334 -4.42 13.19 8.67
N VAL A 335 -5.62 13.68 9.00
CA VAL A 335 -6.83 12.86 9.10
C VAL A 335 -7.18 12.24 7.74
N MET A 336 -7.17 13.06 6.69
CA MET A 336 -7.48 12.60 5.33
C MET A 336 -6.46 11.58 4.82
N THR A 337 -5.18 11.77 5.09
CA THR A 337 -4.15 10.78 4.72
C THR A 337 -4.42 9.43 5.39
N GLY A 338 -4.82 9.43 6.65
CA GLY A 338 -5.20 8.21 7.38
C GLY A 338 -6.44 7.54 6.80
N LEU A 339 -7.52 8.29 6.56
CA LEU A 339 -8.78 7.77 6.02
C LEU A 339 -8.62 7.26 4.58
N VAL A 340 -7.97 8.03 3.72
CA VAL A 340 -7.67 7.64 2.33
C VAL A 340 -6.78 6.40 2.31
N GLY A 341 -5.75 6.37 3.16
CA GLY A 341 -4.87 5.20 3.31
C GLY A 341 -5.62 3.95 3.79
N MET A 342 -6.56 4.10 4.74
CA MET A 342 -7.44 3.02 5.18
C MET A 342 -8.29 2.50 4.03
N ALA A 343 -8.96 3.38 3.31
CA ALA A 343 -9.81 3.00 2.17
C ALA A 343 -9.02 2.26 1.08
N GLY A 344 -7.77 2.66 0.84
CA GLY A 344 -6.88 1.95 -0.07
C GLY A 344 -6.65 0.50 0.36
N GLY A 345 -6.41 0.24 1.63
CA GLY A 345 -6.27 -1.13 2.15
C GLY A 345 -7.58 -1.93 2.05
N VAL A 346 -8.74 -1.30 2.30
CA VAL A 346 -10.05 -1.95 2.10
C VAL A 346 -10.25 -2.39 0.64
N GLY A 347 -9.85 -1.55 -0.32
CA GLY A 347 -9.86 -1.91 -1.75
C GLY A 347 -8.96 -3.10 -2.05
N GLY A 348 -7.78 -3.18 -1.44
CA GLY A 348 -6.86 -4.30 -1.59
C GLY A 348 -7.39 -5.60 -0.99
N PHE A 349 -8.02 -5.54 0.18
CA PHE A 349 -8.74 -6.66 0.76
C PHE A 349 -9.81 -7.18 -0.20
N TYR A 350 -10.60 -6.26 -0.75
CA TYR A 350 -11.68 -6.63 -1.67
C TYR A 350 -11.15 -7.32 -2.93
N LEU A 351 -10.09 -6.80 -3.55
CA LEU A 351 -9.50 -7.42 -4.73
C LEU A 351 -8.94 -8.82 -4.41
N ALA A 352 -8.11 -8.93 -3.39
CA ALA A 352 -7.45 -10.20 -3.04
C ALA A 352 -8.47 -11.29 -2.67
N SER A 353 -9.49 -10.96 -1.88
CA SER A 353 -10.55 -11.90 -1.52
C SER A 353 -11.42 -12.27 -2.74
N SER A 354 -11.81 -11.29 -3.57
CA SER A 354 -12.63 -11.54 -4.75
C SER A 354 -11.94 -12.44 -5.77
N LEU A 355 -10.63 -12.36 -5.93
CA LEU A 355 -9.85 -13.28 -6.77
C LEU A 355 -9.93 -14.72 -6.27
N GLY A 356 -9.76 -14.93 -4.96
CA GLY A 356 -9.89 -16.25 -4.35
C GLY A 356 -11.28 -16.84 -4.51
N TYR A 357 -12.32 -16.07 -4.20
CA TYR A 357 -13.71 -16.50 -4.38
C TYR A 357 -14.07 -16.72 -5.85
N SER A 358 -13.64 -15.84 -6.76
CA SER A 358 -13.86 -16.03 -8.19
C SER A 358 -13.30 -17.38 -8.66
N LYS A 359 -12.06 -17.71 -8.31
CA LYS A 359 -11.44 -18.97 -8.66
C LYS A 359 -12.15 -20.17 -8.03
N GLN A 360 -12.59 -20.06 -6.78
CA GLN A 360 -13.31 -21.12 -6.06
C GLN A 360 -14.67 -21.42 -6.69
N LEU A 361 -15.45 -20.40 -7.04
CA LEU A 361 -16.83 -20.54 -7.49
C LEU A 361 -16.96 -20.79 -8.99
N THR A 362 -16.06 -20.21 -9.80
CA THR A 362 -16.18 -20.25 -11.26
C THR A 362 -15.05 -21.04 -11.94
N GLY A 363 -14.05 -21.48 -11.19
CA GLY A 363 -12.84 -22.09 -11.75
C GLY A 363 -11.89 -21.09 -12.42
N SER A 364 -12.24 -19.78 -12.44
CA SER A 364 -11.50 -18.73 -13.13
C SER A 364 -11.31 -17.49 -12.25
N TYR A 365 -10.25 -16.72 -12.48
CA TYR A 365 -10.04 -15.41 -11.87
C TYR A 365 -10.80 -14.28 -12.57
N GLN A 366 -11.48 -14.58 -13.68
CA GLN A 366 -12.11 -13.60 -14.56
C GLN A 366 -13.05 -12.64 -13.83
N ALA A 367 -13.97 -13.17 -13.04
CA ALA A 367 -14.96 -12.35 -12.34
C ALA A 367 -14.30 -11.38 -11.37
N GLY A 368 -13.27 -11.81 -10.62
CA GLY A 368 -12.53 -10.95 -9.69
C GLY A 368 -11.86 -9.76 -10.38
N PHE A 369 -11.18 -10.01 -11.50
CA PHE A 369 -10.56 -8.94 -12.28
C PHE A 369 -11.58 -8.02 -12.96
N LEU A 370 -12.67 -8.56 -13.52
CA LEU A 370 -13.72 -7.76 -14.18
C LEU A 370 -14.45 -6.86 -13.19
N ILE A 371 -14.74 -7.35 -11.99
CA ILE A 371 -15.37 -6.53 -10.94
C ILE A 371 -14.45 -5.37 -10.57
N PHE A 372 -13.15 -5.62 -10.43
CA PHE A 372 -12.21 -4.56 -10.10
C PHE A 372 -11.98 -3.59 -11.28
N ALA A 373 -11.96 -4.08 -12.51
CA ALA A 373 -11.97 -3.24 -13.70
C ALA A 373 -13.23 -2.35 -13.75
N ALA A 374 -14.40 -2.89 -13.40
CA ALA A 374 -15.64 -2.13 -13.28
C ALA A 374 -15.55 -1.05 -12.20
N LEU A 375 -14.90 -1.31 -11.06
CA LEU A 375 -14.64 -0.29 -10.03
C LEU A 375 -13.75 0.84 -10.57
N ALA A 376 -12.76 0.54 -11.41
CA ALA A 376 -11.95 1.57 -12.07
C ALA A 376 -12.78 2.42 -13.04
N VAL A 377 -13.70 1.82 -13.78
CA VAL A 377 -14.66 2.54 -14.63
C VAL A 377 -15.61 3.38 -13.79
N LEU A 378 -16.14 2.86 -12.69
CA LEU A 378 -16.98 3.62 -11.76
C LEU A 378 -16.24 4.80 -11.14
N ALA A 379 -14.95 4.62 -10.80
CA ALA A 379 -14.11 5.71 -10.32
C ALA A 379 -13.92 6.79 -11.40
N LEU A 380 -13.72 6.40 -12.66
CA LEU A 380 -13.66 7.32 -13.79
C LEU A 380 -14.96 8.10 -13.96
N ILE A 381 -16.11 7.42 -13.93
CA ILE A 381 -17.45 8.05 -14.01
C ILE A 381 -17.63 9.02 -12.84
N GLY A 382 -17.36 8.58 -11.61
CA GLY A 382 -17.44 9.43 -10.43
C GLY A 382 -16.54 10.67 -10.53
N LEU A 383 -15.31 10.51 -11.02
CA LEU A 383 -14.37 11.61 -11.20
C LEU A 383 -14.88 12.61 -12.26
N THR A 384 -15.45 12.12 -13.37
CA THR A 384 -16.07 12.99 -14.38
C THR A 384 -17.28 13.75 -13.82
N GLY A 385 -18.05 13.12 -12.92
CA GLY A 385 -19.19 13.73 -12.25
C GLY A 385 -18.78 14.87 -11.28
N VAL A 386 -17.68 14.72 -10.55
CA VAL A 386 -17.25 15.72 -9.56
C VAL A 386 -16.31 16.78 -10.12
N LYS A 387 -15.65 16.54 -11.25
CA LYS A 387 -14.59 17.43 -11.80
C LYS A 387 -15.03 18.88 -11.98
N THR A 388 -16.25 19.10 -12.50
CA THR A 388 -16.76 20.45 -12.75
C THR A 388 -16.96 21.18 -11.42
N ARG A 389 -17.60 20.53 -10.44
CA ARG A 389 -17.79 21.11 -9.10
C ARG A 389 -16.43 21.40 -8.45
N TRP A 390 -15.46 20.48 -8.52
CA TRP A 390 -14.14 20.69 -7.93
C TRP A 390 -13.40 21.86 -8.56
N ARG A 391 -13.43 21.98 -9.89
CA ARG A 391 -12.75 23.06 -10.63
C ARG A 391 -13.39 24.43 -10.44
N THR A 392 -14.69 24.49 -10.11
CA THR A 392 -15.40 25.76 -9.86
C THR A 392 -15.44 26.14 -8.37
N THR A 393 -15.07 25.23 -7.48
CA THR A 393 -15.04 25.46 -6.03
C THR A 393 -13.59 25.54 -5.54
N TRP A 394 -13.18 24.57 -4.75
CA TRP A 394 -11.88 24.57 -4.09
C TRP A 394 -10.68 24.43 -5.05
N GLY A 395 -10.88 23.89 -6.24
CA GLY A 395 -9.87 23.73 -7.27
C GLY A 395 -9.80 24.85 -8.29
N ALA A 396 -10.49 25.97 -8.05
CA ALA A 396 -10.41 27.13 -8.91
C ALA A 396 -8.97 27.70 -8.92
N ALA A 397 -8.49 28.10 -10.10
CA ALA A 397 -7.09 28.50 -10.32
C ALA A 397 -6.57 29.58 -9.37
N HIS A 398 -7.45 30.43 -8.83
CA HIS A 398 -7.09 31.46 -7.84
C HIS A 398 -6.99 30.93 -6.40
N LEU A 399 -7.41 29.67 -6.14
CA LEU A 399 -7.38 29.04 -4.82
C LEU A 399 -6.28 27.98 -4.67
N THR A 400 -5.71 27.52 -5.78
CA THR A 400 -4.71 26.44 -5.80
C THR A 400 -3.45 26.88 -6.53
N ALA A 401 -2.30 26.45 -6.00
CA ALA A 401 -1.01 26.69 -6.65
C ALA A 401 -0.73 25.70 -7.81
N ALA A 402 -1.42 24.58 -7.86
CA ALA A 402 -1.29 23.52 -8.87
C ALA A 402 -2.61 23.27 -9.58
N LYS A 403 -2.54 22.77 -10.84
CA LYS A 403 -3.73 22.37 -11.60
C LYS A 403 -4.42 21.17 -10.94
N ILE A 404 -5.74 21.18 -10.98
CA ILE A 404 -6.53 20.01 -10.56
C ILE A 404 -7.10 19.25 -11.75
#